data_f6be758cca0e4683bd6ada34e6f430c9
#
_entry.id   f6be758cca0e4683bd6ada34e6f430c9
#
_cell.length_a   1.000
_cell.length_b   1.000
_cell.length_c   1.000
_cell.angle_alpha   90.00
_cell.angle_beta   90.00
_cell.angle_gamma   90.00
#
_symmetry.space_group_name_H-M   'P 1'
#
loop_
_entity.id
_entity.type
_entity.pdbx_description
1 polymer ?
#
loop_
_entity_poly.entity_id
_entity_poly.type
_entity_poly.pdbx_seq_one_letter_code
_entity_poly.pdbx_strand_id
1 'polypeptide(L)'
;MDKTRWHWFDKSNDILRKYHDEEFGILDTDDDYLFEILVLVNFQTGLSWEIMLKKREDFRLAFDGFDAGRIAGYDDEKIEELLTNENIIRNKNKIKAIINNAQVFIKIQEEYGSFYDYIKTFTNGEIFHERGMTESELSRTMVKDLKKKGMKYLGPITMYSYLQTIGVINSHEEDCFLY
;
A
#
# COMPACT_ATOMS: atom_id res chain seq x y z
N MET A 1 -12.30 -29.16 -2.33
CA MET A 1 -13.45 -28.23 -2.20
C MET A 1 -13.00 -26.88 -2.76
N ASP A 2 -13.80 -26.29 -3.65
CA ASP A 2 -13.51 -24.98 -4.21
C ASP A 2 -13.71 -23.95 -3.09
N LYS A 3 -12.70 -23.08 -2.87
CA LYS A 3 -12.77 -22.07 -1.79
C LYS A 3 -13.71 -20.95 -2.23
N THR A 4 -14.64 -20.55 -1.37
CA THR A 4 -15.50 -19.40 -1.64
C THR A 4 -14.67 -18.14 -1.55
N ARG A 5 -14.78 -17.27 -2.57
CA ARG A 5 -14.09 -15.97 -2.72
C ARG A 5 -15.11 -14.91 -3.08
N TRP A 6 -14.69 -13.66 -3.08
CA TRP A 6 -15.53 -12.54 -3.52
C TRP A 6 -16.24 -12.80 -4.85
N HIS A 7 -17.51 -12.46 -4.94
CA HIS A 7 -18.33 -12.67 -6.14
C HIS A 7 -17.98 -11.72 -7.30
N TRP A 8 -17.42 -10.53 -7.05
CA TRP A 8 -16.98 -9.60 -8.09
C TRP A 8 -15.59 -9.93 -8.67
N PHE A 9 -14.97 -10.95 -8.16
CA PHE A 9 -13.66 -11.39 -8.53
C PHE A 9 -13.73 -12.31 -9.77
N ASP A 10 -13.02 -11.93 -10.84
CA ASP A 10 -12.86 -12.83 -11.99
C ASP A 10 -12.01 -14.05 -11.59
N LYS A 11 -12.67 -15.16 -11.38
CA LYS A 11 -12.03 -16.43 -10.98
C LYS A 11 -11.00 -16.94 -11.98
N SER A 12 -11.03 -16.45 -13.23
CA SER A 12 -10.05 -16.78 -14.27
C SER A 12 -8.77 -15.96 -14.19
N ASN A 13 -8.74 -14.89 -13.39
CA ASN A 13 -7.59 -14.02 -13.22
C ASN A 13 -6.66 -14.54 -12.12
N ASP A 14 -5.63 -15.27 -12.51
CA ASP A 14 -4.67 -15.88 -11.59
C ASP A 14 -3.94 -14.88 -10.69
N ILE A 15 -3.66 -13.68 -11.19
CA ILE A 15 -2.95 -12.63 -10.44
C ILE A 15 -3.84 -12.12 -9.30
N LEU A 16 -5.08 -11.79 -9.60
CA LEU A 16 -6.04 -11.34 -8.59
C LEU A 16 -6.38 -12.44 -7.60
N ARG A 17 -6.49 -13.71 -8.08
CA ARG A 17 -6.73 -14.86 -7.20
C ARG A 17 -5.59 -15.05 -6.21
N LYS A 18 -4.34 -15.01 -6.68
CA LYS A 18 -3.18 -15.12 -5.81
C LYS A 18 -3.15 -13.98 -4.78
N TYR A 19 -3.35 -12.75 -5.22
CA TYR A 19 -3.41 -11.58 -4.35
C TYR A 19 -4.50 -11.72 -3.27
N HIS A 20 -5.72 -12.15 -3.65
CA HIS A 20 -6.79 -12.38 -2.70
C HIS A 20 -6.46 -13.46 -1.68
N ASP A 21 -5.89 -14.59 -2.13
CA ASP A 21 -5.67 -15.77 -1.28
C ASP A 21 -4.45 -15.63 -0.36
N GLU A 22 -3.47 -14.79 -0.71
CA GLU A 22 -2.18 -14.75 -0.06
C GLU A 22 -1.83 -13.38 0.58
N GLU A 23 -2.56 -12.29 0.23
CA GLU A 23 -2.18 -10.94 0.69
C GLU A 23 -3.38 -10.13 1.21
N PHE A 24 -4.44 -9.98 0.42
CA PHE A 24 -5.53 -9.08 0.75
C PHE A 24 -6.21 -9.45 2.08
N GLY A 25 -6.29 -8.47 2.99
CA GLY A 25 -6.94 -8.66 4.29
C GLY A 25 -6.19 -9.58 5.26
N ILE A 26 -4.99 -10.05 4.90
CA ILE A 26 -4.10 -10.82 5.77
C ILE A 26 -3.14 -9.85 6.45
N LEU A 27 -3.15 -9.81 7.78
CA LEU A 27 -2.29 -8.88 8.52
C LEU A 27 -0.82 -9.18 8.27
N ASP A 28 -0.13 -8.22 7.68
CA ASP A 28 1.32 -8.21 7.57
C ASP A 28 1.88 -7.06 8.41
N THR A 29 2.94 -7.33 9.16
CA THR A 29 3.58 -6.39 10.07
C THR A 29 5.02 -6.06 9.68
N ASP A 30 5.48 -6.62 8.56
CA ASP A 30 6.82 -6.37 8.03
C ASP A 30 6.87 -4.98 7.38
N ASP A 31 7.74 -4.12 7.89
CA ASP A 31 7.83 -2.74 7.43
C ASP A 31 8.27 -2.61 5.96
N ASP A 32 9.05 -3.56 5.42
CA ASP A 32 9.43 -3.56 4.02
C ASP A 32 8.19 -3.83 3.14
N TYR A 33 7.35 -4.79 3.52
CA TYR A 33 6.08 -5.04 2.86
C TYR A 33 5.12 -3.84 3.02
N LEU A 34 5.02 -3.27 4.22
CA LEU A 34 4.17 -2.10 4.47
C LEU A 34 4.58 -0.91 3.60
N PHE A 35 5.87 -0.68 3.40
CA PHE A 35 6.35 0.39 2.54
C PHE A 35 6.12 0.08 1.05
N GLU A 36 6.36 -1.16 0.61
CA GLU A 36 6.03 -1.60 -0.75
C GLU A 36 4.57 -1.29 -1.10
N ILE A 37 3.63 -1.73 -0.27
CA ILE A 37 2.19 -1.48 -0.50
C ILE A 37 1.88 0.02 -0.50
N LEU A 38 2.51 0.80 0.38
CA LEU A 38 2.35 2.26 0.42
C LEU A 38 2.77 2.90 -0.92
N VAL A 39 3.87 2.47 -1.52
CA VAL A 39 4.32 2.92 -2.83
C VAL A 39 3.31 2.54 -3.92
N LEU A 40 2.88 1.28 -3.96
CA LEU A 40 1.97 0.78 -4.98
C LEU A 40 0.59 1.48 -4.95
N VAL A 41 -0.01 1.68 -3.77
CA VAL A 41 -1.31 2.38 -3.66
C VAL A 41 -1.19 3.86 -4.05
N ASN A 42 -0.05 4.50 -3.81
CA ASN A 42 0.22 5.86 -4.28
C ASN A 42 0.22 5.97 -5.81
N PHE A 43 0.81 4.99 -6.50
CA PHE A 43 0.82 4.96 -7.96
C PHE A 43 -0.51 4.50 -8.56
N GLN A 44 -1.33 3.76 -7.84
CA GLN A 44 -2.62 3.23 -8.31
C GLN A 44 -3.63 4.31 -8.72
N THR A 45 -3.57 5.52 -8.18
CA THR A 45 -4.59 6.55 -8.40
C THR A 45 -4.96 6.69 -9.89
N GLY A 46 -6.22 6.39 -10.23
CA GLY A 46 -6.73 6.39 -11.61
C GLY A 46 -6.48 5.10 -12.39
N LEU A 47 -5.96 4.04 -11.77
CA LEU A 47 -5.69 2.74 -12.37
C LEU A 47 -6.35 1.63 -11.57
N SER A 48 -6.57 0.47 -12.20
CA SER A 48 -7.00 -0.73 -11.48
C SER A 48 -5.86 -1.34 -10.66
N TRP A 49 -6.21 -2.00 -9.55
CA TRP A 49 -5.21 -2.73 -8.75
C TRP A 49 -4.53 -3.85 -9.53
N GLU A 50 -5.26 -4.49 -10.43
CA GLU A 50 -4.70 -5.50 -11.34
C GLU A 50 -3.52 -4.97 -12.16
N ILE A 51 -3.62 -3.73 -12.66
CA ILE A 51 -2.52 -3.09 -13.40
C ILE A 51 -1.31 -2.92 -12.49
N MET A 52 -1.52 -2.52 -11.23
CA MET A 52 -0.43 -2.38 -10.26
C MET A 52 0.21 -3.73 -9.93
N LEU A 53 -0.57 -4.77 -9.73
CA LEU A 53 -0.06 -6.13 -9.50
C LEU A 53 0.76 -6.64 -10.69
N LYS A 54 0.33 -6.39 -11.92
CA LYS A 54 1.09 -6.76 -13.13
C LYS A 54 2.41 -6.02 -13.25
N LYS A 55 2.48 -4.78 -12.77
CA LYS A 55 3.68 -3.93 -12.81
C LYS A 55 4.55 -4.04 -11.55
N ARG A 56 4.12 -4.79 -10.55
CA ARG A 56 4.75 -4.86 -9.22
C ARG A 56 6.25 -5.19 -9.29
N GLU A 57 6.62 -6.20 -10.09
CA GLU A 57 8.01 -6.58 -10.24
C GLU A 57 8.84 -5.53 -10.98
N ASP A 58 8.27 -4.87 -11.98
CA ASP A 58 8.93 -3.76 -12.67
C ASP A 58 9.17 -2.58 -11.72
N PHE A 59 8.19 -2.28 -10.84
CA PHE A 59 8.36 -1.29 -9.78
C PHE A 59 9.41 -1.74 -8.76
N ARG A 60 9.42 -3.01 -8.36
CA ARG A 60 10.42 -3.57 -7.43
C ARG A 60 11.84 -3.39 -7.95
N LEU A 61 12.06 -3.69 -9.22
CA LEU A 61 13.35 -3.50 -9.87
C LEU A 61 13.73 -2.02 -9.98
N ALA A 62 12.79 -1.16 -10.37
CA ALA A 62 13.04 0.27 -10.57
C ALA A 62 13.30 1.03 -9.27
N PHE A 63 12.64 0.62 -8.17
CA PHE A 63 12.72 1.25 -6.86
C PHE A 63 13.56 0.46 -5.84
N ASP A 64 14.64 -0.19 -6.30
CA ASP A 64 15.62 -0.88 -5.46
C ASP A 64 15.01 -1.85 -4.42
N GLY A 65 14.03 -2.65 -4.84
CA GLY A 65 13.35 -3.61 -3.97
C GLY A 65 12.42 -2.97 -2.95
N PHE A 66 11.99 -1.73 -3.15
CA PHE A 66 11.23 -0.90 -2.20
C PHE A 66 11.97 -0.61 -0.89
N ASP A 67 13.30 -0.60 -0.92
CA ASP A 67 14.12 -0.18 0.22
C ASP A 67 13.89 1.30 0.52
N ALA A 68 13.21 1.59 1.63
CA ALA A 68 12.87 2.96 2.02
C ALA A 68 14.12 3.83 2.22
N GLY A 69 15.20 3.26 2.75
CA GLY A 69 16.47 3.97 2.96
C GLY A 69 17.13 4.41 1.65
N ARG A 70 17.14 3.52 0.64
CA ARG A 70 17.65 3.86 -0.70
C ARG A 70 16.76 4.89 -1.38
N ILE A 71 15.45 4.69 -1.37
CA ILE A 71 14.49 5.59 -2.01
C ILE A 71 14.52 6.99 -1.39
N ALA A 72 14.69 7.10 -0.07
CA ALA A 72 14.80 8.38 0.64
C ALA A 72 16.01 9.22 0.17
N GLY A 73 17.04 8.56 -0.38
CA GLY A 73 18.27 9.18 -0.89
C GLY A 73 18.30 9.43 -2.40
N TYR A 74 17.22 9.16 -3.12
CA TYR A 74 17.19 9.39 -4.58
C TYR A 74 17.36 10.86 -4.92
N ASP A 75 18.26 11.12 -5.88
CA ASP A 75 18.56 12.44 -6.43
C ASP A 75 17.81 12.72 -7.75
N ASP A 76 18.09 13.88 -8.34
CA ASP A 76 17.47 14.26 -9.61
C ASP A 76 17.88 13.35 -10.76
N GLU A 77 19.09 12.76 -10.75
CA GLU A 77 19.55 11.81 -11.77
C GLU A 77 18.70 10.53 -11.72
N LYS A 78 18.48 9.98 -10.52
CA LYS A 78 17.61 8.80 -10.34
C LYS A 78 16.15 9.10 -10.72
N ILE A 79 15.65 10.31 -10.45
CA ILE A 79 14.30 10.71 -10.87
C ILE A 79 14.20 10.71 -12.41
N GLU A 80 15.17 11.27 -13.11
CA GLU A 80 15.16 11.27 -14.58
C GLU A 80 15.32 9.85 -15.16
N GLU A 81 16.14 8.98 -14.56
CA GLU A 81 16.21 7.55 -14.90
C GLU A 81 14.83 6.89 -14.81
N LEU A 82 14.13 7.06 -13.67
CA LEU A 82 12.79 6.50 -13.47
C LEU A 82 11.77 7.02 -14.51
N LEU A 83 11.89 8.27 -14.93
CA LEU A 83 11.02 8.86 -15.95
C LEU A 83 11.26 8.30 -17.36
N THR A 84 12.39 7.68 -17.62
CA THR A 84 12.68 6.98 -18.89
C THR A 84 12.22 5.52 -18.89
N ASN A 85 11.92 4.94 -17.72
CA ASN A 85 11.53 3.55 -17.59
C ASN A 85 10.08 3.33 -18.03
N GLU A 86 9.87 2.69 -19.18
CA GLU A 86 8.54 2.43 -19.76
C GLU A 86 7.73 1.36 -19.02
N ASN A 87 8.37 0.57 -18.17
CA ASN A 87 7.71 -0.50 -17.44
C ASN A 87 6.96 -0.01 -16.20
N ILE A 88 7.26 1.21 -15.71
CA ILE A 88 6.58 1.82 -14.56
C ILE A 88 5.68 2.98 -14.99
N ILE A 89 4.91 3.51 -14.03
CA ILE A 89 4.09 4.71 -14.23
C ILE A 89 4.98 5.94 -14.09
N ARG A 90 5.24 6.63 -15.21
CA ARG A 90 6.13 7.78 -15.30
C ARG A 90 5.43 9.08 -14.88
N ASN A 91 5.33 9.30 -13.59
CA ASN A 91 4.75 10.52 -13.01
C ASN A 91 5.75 11.17 -12.06
N LYS A 92 6.38 12.27 -12.50
CA LYS A 92 7.43 12.98 -11.75
C LYS A 92 6.96 13.39 -10.34
N ASN A 93 5.73 13.87 -10.22
CA ASN A 93 5.21 14.31 -8.93
C ASN A 93 5.00 13.14 -7.95
N LYS A 94 4.52 12.00 -8.46
CA LYS A 94 4.40 10.78 -7.64
C LYS A 94 5.76 10.23 -7.23
N ILE A 95 6.74 10.19 -8.14
CA ILE A 95 8.11 9.78 -7.81
C ILE A 95 8.68 10.66 -6.71
N LYS A 96 8.59 11.98 -6.83
CA LYS A 96 9.04 12.92 -5.78
C LYS A 96 8.28 12.75 -4.47
N ALA A 97 6.98 12.45 -4.54
CA ALA A 97 6.19 12.18 -3.34
C ALA A 97 6.64 10.90 -2.64
N ILE A 98 6.98 9.85 -3.38
CA ILE A 98 7.48 8.60 -2.80
C ILE A 98 8.83 8.79 -2.11
N ILE A 99 9.74 9.56 -2.69
CA ILE A 99 11.02 9.92 -2.05
C ILE A 99 10.77 10.65 -0.72
N ASN A 100 9.90 11.65 -0.73
CA ASN A 100 9.50 12.35 0.49
C ASN A 100 8.83 11.40 1.50
N ASN A 101 7.96 10.51 1.05
CA ASN A 101 7.24 9.58 1.93
C ASN A 101 8.18 8.53 2.53
N ALA A 102 9.22 8.11 1.79
CA ALA A 102 10.27 7.25 2.34
C ALA A 102 11.02 7.92 3.50
N GLN A 103 11.36 9.20 3.36
CA GLN A 103 11.99 9.97 4.44
C GLN A 103 11.08 10.09 5.67
N VAL A 104 9.77 10.30 5.47
CA VAL A 104 8.79 10.35 6.57
C VAL A 104 8.59 8.97 7.20
N PHE A 105 8.56 7.92 6.38
CA PHE A 105 8.42 6.53 6.84
C PHE A 105 9.56 6.15 7.79
N ILE A 106 10.81 6.46 7.43
CA ILE A 106 11.98 6.21 8.27
C ILE A 106 11.89 6.98 9.60
N LYS A 107 11.48 8.24 9.57
CA LYS A 107 11.29 9.03 10.80
C LYS A 107 10.23 8.43 11.72
N ILE A 108 9.16 7.87 11.14
CA ILE A 108 8.13 7.16 11.90
C ILE A 108 8.70 5.90 12.54
N GLN A 109 9.51 5.13 11.80
CA GLN A 109 10.20 3.96 12.37
C GLN A 109 11.12 4.34 13.53
N GLU A 110 11.87 5.42 13.40
CA GLU A 110 12.75 5.94 14.48
C GLU A 110 11.95 6.40 15.70
N GLU A 111 10.78 7.02 15.50
CA GLU A 111 9.92 7.55 16.58
C GLU A 111 9.15 6.44 17.32
N TYR A 112 8.64 5.43 16.61
CA TYR A 112 7.71 4.43 17.13
C TYR A 112 8.32 3.02 17.26
N GLY A 113 9.49 2.77 16.69
CA GLY A 113 10.14 1.46 16.64
C GLY A 113 9.90 0.72 15.32
N SER A 114 8.69 0.80 14.77
CA SER A 114 8.33 0.31 13.43
C SER A 114 7.15 1.11 12.86
N PHE A 115 6.92 0.98 11.56
CA PHE A 115 5.72 1.59 10.97
C PHE A 115 4.44 0.87 11.43
N TYR A 116 4.52 -0.44 11.67
CA TYR A 116 3.40 -1.15 12.26
C TYR A 116 3.09 -0.71 13.71
N ASP A 117 4.10 -0.42 14.53
CA ASP A 117 3.89 0.14 15.87
C ASP A 117 3.19 1.50 15.82
N TYR A 118 3.53 2.33 14.84
CA TYR A 118 2.79 3.57 14.58
C TYR A 118 1.32 3.28 14.21
N ILE A 119 1.04 2.31 13.32
CA ILE A 119 -0.34 1.92 12.99
C ILE A 119 -1.10 1.50 14.26
N LYS A 120 -0.45 0.74 15.14
CA LYS A 120 -1.06 0.29 16.42
C LYS A 120 -1.50 1.44 17.33
N THR A 121 -0.91 2.62 17.22
CA THR A 121 -1.38 3.79 18.00
C THR A 121 -2.80 4.22 17.66
N PHE A 122 -3.31 3.85 16.50
CA PHE A 122 -4.69 4.11 16.03
C PHE A 122 -5.62 2.92 16.22
N THR A 123 -5.09 1.70 16.26
CA THR A 123 -5.87 0.47 16.19
C THR A 123 -5.83 -0.33 17.50
N ASN A 124 -4.91 -0.03 18.40
CA ASN A 124 -4.56 -0.88 19.56
C ASN A 124 -4.21 -2.33 19.18
N GLY A 125 -3.80 -2.56 17.92
CA GLY A 125 -3.51 -3.89 17.38
C GLY A 125 -4.76 -4.69 16.97
N GLU A 126 -5.94 -4.08 16.98
CA GLU A 126 -7.18 -4.72 16.53
C GLU A 126 -7.29 -4.72 15.02
N ILE A 127 -7.91 -5.77 14.46
CA ILE A 127 -8.31 -5.87 13.06
C ILE A 127 -9.77 -5.42 12.96
N PHE A 128 -10.03 -4.50 12.03
CA PHE A 128 -11.35 -3.96 11.80
C PHE A 128 -12.06 -4.75 10.70
N HIS A 129 -13.30 -5.15 10.92
CA HIS A 129 -14.14 -5.79 9.91
C HIS A 129 -15.07 -4.73 9.29
N GLU A 130 -14.73 -4.26 8.08
CA GLU A 130 -15.48 -3.19 7.39
C GLU A 130 -15.76 -3.61 5.95
N ARG A 131 -17.01 -3.43 5.49
CA ARG A 131 -17.44 -3.82 4.13
C ARG A 131 -18.26 -2.73 3.47
N GLY A 132 -18.21 -2.68 2.14
CA GLY A 132 -19.01 -1.75 1.34
C GLY A 132 -18.63 -0.28 1.51
N MET A 133 -17.47 0.02 2.07
CA MET A 133 -16.95 1.36 2.29
C MET A 133 -15.77 1.64 1.37
N THR A 134 -15.55 2.90 1.07
CA THR A 134 -14.38 3.38 0.32
C THR A 134 -13.40 4.16 1.21
N GLU A 135 -13.85 4.57 2.38
CA GLU A 135 -13.05 5.23 3.43
C GLU A 135 -13.72 5.00 4.79
N SER A 136 -12.97 5.12 5.88
CA SER A 136 -13.47 5.00 7.25
C SER A 136 -12.95 6.12 8.14
N GLU A 137 -13.40 6.18 9.38
CA GLU A 137 -12.87 7.12 10.37
C GLU A 137 -11.39 6.86 10.63
N LEU A 138 -10.98 5.59 10.69
CA LEU A 138 -9.58 5.19 10.82
C LEU A 138 -8.73 5.74 9.67
N SER A 139 -9.14 5.52 8.42
CA SER A 139 -8.39 5.99 7.25
C SER A 139 -8.28 7.52 7.21
N ARG A 140 -9.35 8.25 7.56
CA ARG A 140 -9.35 9.72 7.65
C ARG A 140 -8.41 10.24 8.75
N THR A 141 -8.44 9.61 9.91
CA THR A 141 -7.62 10.00 11.06
C THR A 141 -6.14 9.76 10.78
N MET A 142 -5.79 8.60 10.24
CA MET A 142 -4.41 8.27 9.87
C MET A 142 -3.87 9.20 8.79
N VAL A 143 -4.64 9.48 7.73
CA VAL A 143 -4.22 10.44 6.69
C VAL A 143 -3.96 11.82 7.26
N LYS A 144 -4.81 12.29 8.17
CA LYS A 144 -4.63 13.59 8.81
C LYS A 144 -3.31 13.67 9.59
N ASP A 145 -2.95 12.60 10.30
CA ASP A 145 -1.69 12.54 11.05
C ASP A 145 -0.48 12.38 10.11
N LEU A 146 -0.54 11.47 9.14
CA LEU A 146 0.53 11.27 8.16
C LEU A 146 0.83 12.53 7.34
N LYS A 147 -0.21 13.31 6.99
CA LYS A 147 -0.02 14.63 6.36
C LYS A 147 0.67 15.63 7.26
N LYS A 148 0.37 15.65 8.56
CA LYS A 148 1.08 16.49 9.54
C LYS A 148 2.54 16.09 9.66
N LYS A 149 2.85 14.79 9.57
CA LYS A 149 4.21 14.27 9.56
C LYS A 149 4.93 14.52 8.21
N GLY A 150 4.22 15.02 7.20
CA GLY A 150 4.76 15.45 5.91
C GLY A 150 4.57 14.47 4.74
N MET A 151 3.80 13.39 4.89
CA MET A 151 3.50 12.51 3.78
C MET A 151 2.61 13.20 2.73
N LYS A 152 2.83 12.84 1.46
CA LYS A 152 2.18 13.43 0.29
C LYS A 152 1.44 12.38 -0.52
N TYR A 153 0.49 12.85 -1.35
CA TYR A 153 -0.32 12.00 -2.25
C TYR A 153 -1.09 10.89 -1.52
N LEU A 154 -1.49 11.13 -0.27
CA LEU A 154 -2.36 10.25 0.49
C LEU A 154 -3.74 10.91 0.68
N GLY A 155 -4.79 10.17 0.35
CA GLY A 155 -6.17 10.52 0.65
C GLY A 155 -6.84 9.44 1.49
N PRO A 156 -8.00 9.71 2.10
CA PRO A 156 -8.71 8.71 2.91
C PRO A 156 -9.05 7.43 2.15
N ILE A 157 -9.41 7.54 0.86
CA ILE A 157 -9.71 6.39 -0.01
C ILE A 157 -8.45 5.55 -0.25
N THR A 158 -7.32 6.21 -0.57
CA THR A 158 -6.03 5.53 -0.77
C THR A 158 -5.57 4.84 0.51
N MET A 159 -5.72 5.51 1.65
CA MET A 159 -5.36 4.93 2.95
C MET A 159 -6.28 3.76 3.31
N TYR A 160 -7.57 3.85 3.00
CA TYR A 160 -8.50 2.75 3.22
C TYR A 160 -8.08 1.50 2.44
N SER A 161 -7.79 1.66 1.14
CA SER A 161 -7.27 0.58 0.30
C SER A 161 -5.94 0.02 0.82
N TYR A 162 -5.06 0.88 1.31
CA TYR A 162 -3.81 0.47 1.96
C TYR A 162 -4.08 -0.42 3.18
N LEU A 163 -4.95 0.03 4.10
CA LEU A 163 -5.29 -0.70 5.32
C LEU A 163 -5.97 -2.05 5.04
N GLN A 164 -6.78 -2.12 3.97
CA GLN A 164 -7.36 -3.39 3.51
C GLN A 164 -6.28 -4.34 2.97
N THR A 165 -5.34 -3.85 2.17
CA THR A 165 -4.28 -4.68 1.59
C THR A 165 -3.37 -5.27 2.66
N ILE A 166 -2.95 -4.47 3.64
CA ILE A 166 -2.06 -4.91 4.73
C ILE A 166 -2.78 -5.66 5.86
N GLY A 167 -4.08 -5.88 5.75
CA GLY A 167 -4.87 -6.68 6.69
C GLY A 167 -5.25 -6.01 8.01
N VAL A 168 -5.06 -4.69 8.15
CA VAL A 168 -5.59 -3.92 9.29
C VAL A 168 -7.11 -3.79 9.20
N ILE A 169 -7.63 -3.73 7.98
CA ILE A 169 -9.07 -3.82 7.70
C ILE A 169 -9.33 -5.11 6.93
N ASN A 170 -10.08 -6.03 7.52
CA ASN A 170 -10.60 -7.19 6.82
C ASN A 170 -11.93 -6.84 6.18
N SER A 171 -11.98 -6.83 4.84
CA SER A 171 -13.18 -6.54 4.05
C SER A 171 -13.72 -7.77 3.32
N HIS A 172 -13.27 -8.97 3.69
CA HIS A 172 -13.81 -10.21 3.12
C HIS A 172 -15.30 -10.38 3.43
N GLU A 173 -16.02 -11.03 2.54
CA GLU A 173 -17.42 -11.40 2.75
C GLU A 173 -17.54 -12.57 3.73
N GLU A 174 -18.66 -12.67 4.43
CA GLU A 174 -18.86 -13.67 5.49
C GLU A 174 -18.73 -15.12 5.00
N ASP A 175 -19.00 -15.37 3.72
CA ASP A 175 -18.85 -16.67 3.08
C ASP A 175 -17.45 -16.88 2.49
N CYS A 176 -16.58 -15.87 2.51
CA CYS A 176 -15.19 -16.00 2.08
C CYS A 176 -14.40 -16.83 3.09
N PHE A 177 -13.53 -17.71 2.57
CA PHE A 177 -12.69 -18.56 3.43
C PHE A 177 -11.63 -17.79 4.26
N LEU A 178 -11.47 -16.49 4.01
CA LEU A 178 -10.55 -15.58 4.72
C LEU A 178 -11.28 -14.58 5.65
N TYR A 179 -12.60 -14.73 5.81
CA TYR A 179 -13.39 -13.89 6.71
C TYR A 179 -13.00 -14.02 8.17
#